data_22002a1ddd927601ccacbe543f85513a
#
_entry.id   22002a1ddd927601ccacbe543f85513a
#
_cell.length_a   1.000
_cell.length_b   1.000
_cell.length_c   1.000
_cell.angle_alpha   90.00
_cell.angle_beta   90.00
_cell.angle_gamma   90.00
#
_symmetry.space_group_name_H-M   'P 1'
#
loop_
_entity.id
_entity.type
_entity.pdbx_description
1 polymer ?
#
loop_
_entity_poly.entity_id
_entity_poly.type
_entity_poly.pdbx_seq_one_letter_code
_entity_poly.pdbx_strand_id
1 'polypeptide(L)'
;MRPGVSYSDILSFLTQEGIVDTGHLGAAQWRQMMLQRWQAPQPKPKNIKLWNGQMLRLIDQRGPMGDMVSLAHDVTAALRYKTVMKTARKTAEANMRAKASFLANISHEIRTPLHGVVGMADLLSSTALSKEQKLFTDTIKTSSESLLVILKDVLDYSKMEADRLTLRRQKFNLEVAIHDVLSVLSHKAQAKGLPLFLDYDGACETDFIGDPGRIRQIMINLIGNALKFTSHGHIAIGVKKLFRTESHSCKLQICVIDTGVGIPPDQRKNVFQEFTQLQSKTPKRAENLGGEGTGLGLAICQKLVSLMGGDIWVEASACGGADVGFTIELQPCKPAQDEWHVVKPQLSHVLVMSKCPIKWRILRNQIVGLGGKVKRVRSVQGVLRAVTAKTSAILFAEQEQSKIEVLLQQAPPRIADKMAAKSIFLSKGSAGAQTDLAAPALSSELVFSRLSLLKALQKPKAAIQPAQPAVQLQAGNTAGIKDERSETFQLRVLLAEDNKTNRLIFAKMMQRFGVSLRVACDVQHAVDLYKAQPPDIIFMDISMPKLDGLQAAKVIRGLDEVRGVYTPIIALTAHAMPGDETRILAAGMDHYLSKPVRLQSVVDQLRHFHQQRLRARPL
;
A
#
# COMPACT_ATOMS: atom_id res chain seq x y z
N MET A 1 -48.75 -52.39 -16.28
CA MET A 1 -50.03 -51.70 -16.62
C MET A 1 -50.65 -52.39 -17.78
N ARG A 2 -51.99 -52.63 -17.81
CA ARG A 2 -52.66 -53.18 -18.96
C ARG A 2 -52.97 -52.08 -19.99
N PRO A 3 -52.90 -52.30 -21.29
CA PRO A 3 -53.33 -51.33 -22.30
C PRO A 3 -54.79 -50.89 -22.06
N GLY A 4 -55.10 -49.59 -22.21
CA GLY A 4 -56.41 -49.01 -22.01
C GLY A 4 -56.71 -48.38 -20.66
N VAL A 5 -55.77 -48.37 -19.72
CA VAL A 5 -55.91 -47.65 -18.39
C VAL A 5 -55.74 -46.13 -18.57
N SER A 6 -56.70 -45.33 -18.07
CA SER A 6 -56.62 -43.89 -18.20
C SER A 6 -55.56 -43.31 -17.24
N TYR A 7 -55.00 -42.13 -17.59
CA TYR A 7 -54.05 -41.46 -16.70
C TYR A 7 -54.64 -41.13 -15.30
N SER A 8 -55.92 -40.81 -15.26
CA SER A 8 -56.62 -40.57 -13.98
C SER A 8 -56.70 -41.82 -13.10
N ASP A 9 -56.88 -43.02 -13.72
CA ASP A 9 -56.91 -44.30 -12.99
C ASP A 9 -55.52 -44.64 -12.44
N ILE A 10 -54.48 -44.35 -13.23
CA ILE A 10 -53.08 -44.51 -12.78
C ILE A 10 -52.81 -43.62 -11.54
N LEU A 11 -53.20 -42.34 -11.57
CA LEU A 11 -53.00 -41.43 -10.44
C LEU A 11 -53.81 -41.85 -9.21
N SER A 12 -55.04 -42.38 -9.43
CA SER A 12 -55.88 -42.91 -8.36
C SER A 12 -55.27 -44.14 -7.71
N PHE A 13 -54.79 -45.08 -8.51
CA PHE A 13 -54.06 -46.25 -8.04
C PHE A 13 -52.82 -45.87 -7.24
N LEU A 14 -51.94 -44.98 -7.76
CA LEU A 14 -50.73 -44.55 -7.09
C LEU A 14 -50.98 -43.90 -5.71
N THR A 15 -52.10 -43.20 -5.57
CA THR A 15 -52.44 -42.54 -4.29
C THR A 15 -53.21 -43.45 -3.33
N GLN A 16 -54.04 -44.39 -3.83
CA GLN A 16 -54.81 -45.36 -3.01
C GLN A 16 -53.89 -46.44 -2.42
N GLU A 17 -52.94 -46.95 -3.22
CA GLU A 17 -51.96 -47.92 -2.76
C GLU A 17 -50.79 -47.29 -2.01
N GLY A 18 -50.82 -45.96 -1.77
CA GLY A 18 -49.78 -45.28 -1.04
C GLY A 18 -48.39 -45.31 -1.70
N ILE A 19 -48.34 -45.59 -3.03
CA ILE A 19 -47.05 -45.71 -3.78
C ILE A 19 -46.35 -44.37 -3.86
N VAL A 20 -47.11 -43.25 -3.88
CA VAL A 20 -46.57 -41.88 -3.98
C VAL A 20 -46.79 -41.18 -2.67
N ASP A 21 -45.73 -40.56 -2.15
CA ASP A 21 -45.79 -39.63 -1.02
C ASP A 21 -46.31 -38.27 -1.53
N THR A 22 -47.54 -37.94 -1.17
CA THR A 22 -48.21 -36.69 -1.56
C THR A 22 -47.75 -35.48 -0.74
N GLY A 23 -46.91 -35.68 0.28
CA GLY A 23 -46.41 -34.66 1.18
C GLY A 23 -47.52 -33.98 1.97
N HIS A 24 -47.60 -32.65 1.90
CA HIS A 24 -48.64 -31.87 2.59
C HIS A 24 -49.97 -31.76 1.84
N LEU A 25 -50.01 -32.27 0.62
CA LEU A 25 -51.22 -32.26 -0.21
C LEU A 25 -52.07 -33.48 0.09
N GLY A 26 -53.37 -33.30 0.22
CA GLY A 26 -54.28 -34.45 0.24
C GLY A 26 -54.27 -35.18 -1.10
N ALA A 27 -54.55 -36.50 -1.08
CA ALA A 27 -54.52 -37.35 -2.26
C ALA A 27 -55.35 -36.77 -3.43
N ALA A 28 -56.53 -36.19 -3.14
CA ALA A 28 -57.37 -35.57 -4.16
C ALA A 28 -56.73 -34.31 -4.79
N GLN A 29 -56.14 -33.46 -3.99
CA GLN A 29 -55.44 -32.24 -4.46
C GLN A 29 -54.20 -32.60 -5.28
N TRP A 30 -53.45 -33.62 -4.85
CA TRP A 30 -52.27 -34.08 -5.55
C TRP A 30 -52.67 -34.64 -6.94
N ARG A 31 -53.72 -35.46 -7.03
CA ARG A 31 -54.26 -35.98 -8.32
C ARG A 31 -54.68 -34.84 -9.24
N GLN A 32 -55.40 -33.86 -8.72
CA GLN A 32 -55.85 -32.71 -9.51
C GLN A 32 -54.66 -31.90 -10.05
N MET A 33 -53.65 -31.66 -9.25
CA MET A 33 -52.41 -30.97 -9.65
C MET A 33 -51.68 -31.77 -10.77
N MET A 34 -51.62 -33.08 -10.65
CA MET A 34 -50.97 -33.92 -11.65
C MET A 34 -51.74 -33.97 -12.97
N LEU A 35 -53.07 -34.00 -12.93
CA LEU A 35 -53.97 -33.92 -14.09
C LEU A 35 -53.83 -32.56 -14.79
N GLN A 36 -53.87 -31.45 -14.07
CA GLN A 36 -53.66 -30.12 -14.65
C GLN A 36 -52.30 -29.97 -15.31
N ARG A 37 -51.25 -30.51 -14.67
CA ARG A 37 -49.92 -30.53 -15.27
C ARG A 37 -49.89 -31.35 -16.57
N TRP A 38 -50.49 -32.52 -16.59
CA TRP A 38 -50.52 -33.41 -17.73
C TRP A 38 -51.33 -32.83 -18.92
N GLN A 39 -52.37 -32.05 -18.62
CA GLN A 39 -53.20 -31.35 -19.62
C GLN A 39 -52.51 -30.12 -20.22
N ALA A 40 -51.47 -29.60 -19.58
CA ALA A 40 -50.74 -28.41 -20.06
C ALA A 40 -50.13 -28.66 -21.45
N PRO A 41 -50.08 -27.64 -22.33
CA PRO A 41 -49.47 -27.77 -23.66
C PRO A 41 -48.00 -28.22 -23.61
N GLN A 42 -47.28 -27.73 -22.60
CA GLN A 42 -45.88 -28.08 -22.29
C GLN A 42 -45.75 -28.44 -20.82
N PRO A 43 -45.93 -29.72 -20.44
CA PRO A 43 -45.84 -30.12 -19.03
C PRO A 43 -44.44 -29.94 -18.48
N LYS A 44 -44.30 -29.15 -17.41
CA LYS A 44 -43.00 -28.97 -16.75
C LYS A 44 -42.56 -30.24 -16.03
N PRO A 45 -41.27 -30.61 -16.07
CA PRO A 45 -40.75 -31.74 -15.32
C PRO A 45 -41.08 -31.62 -13.83
N LYS A 46 -41.54 -32.72 -13.19
CA LYS A 46 -41.94 -32.76 -11.78
C LYS A 46 -41.25 -33.90 -11.07
N ASN A 47 -40.67 -33.62 -9.92
CA ASN A 47 -40.15 -34.66 -9.05
C ASN A 47 -41.28 -35.17 -8.16
N ILE A 48 -41.45 -36.49 -8.09
CA ILE A 48 -42.37 -37.18 -7.19
C ILE A 48 -41.55 -38.06 -6.25
N LYS A 49 -42.01 -38.15 -5.00
CA LYS A 49 -41.38 -39.01 -4.00
C LYS A 49 -42.23 -40.25 -3.83
N LEU A 50 -41.60 -41.42 -3.85
CA LEU A 50 -42.24 -42.69 -3.60
C LEU A 50 -42.20 -43.05 -2.11
N TRP A 51 -43.09 -43.96 -1.68
CA TRP A 51 -43.16 -44.50 -0.33
C TRP A 51 -41.84 -45.01 0.26
N ASN A 52 -41.00 -45.60 -0.61
CA ASN A 52 -39.69 -46.13 -0.26
C ASN A 52 -38.60 -45.06 -0.21
N GLY A 53 -38.94 -43.77 -0.36
CA GLY A 53 -38.02 -42.64 -0.36
C GLY A 53 -37.29 -42.38 -1.68
N GLN A 54 -37.56 -43.14 -2.73
CA GLN A 54 -37.05 -42.86 -4.07
C GLN A 54 -37.69 -41.59 -4.64
N MET A 55 -36.89 -40.86 -5.44
CA MET A 55 -37.32 -39.63 -6.11
C MET A 55 -37.33 -39.89 -7.62
N LEU A 56 -38.52 -39.89 -8.20
CA LEU A 56 -38.67 -40.02 -9.66
C LEU A 56 -38.90 -38.64 -10.27
N ARG A 57 -38.17 -38.33 -11.33
CA ARG A 57 -38.40 -37.13 -12.15
C ARG A 57 -39.27 -37.54 -13.34
N LEU A 58 -40.50 -37.03 -13.37
CA LEU A 58 -41.40 -37.18 -14.48
C LEU A 58 -41.12 -36.11 -15.53
N ILE A 59 -40.92 -36.55 -16.75
CA ILE A 59 -40.74 -35.70 -17.94
C ILE A 59 -41.78 -36.17 -18.94
N ASP A 60 -42.77 -35.31 -19.21
CA ASP A 60 -43.83 -35.58 -20.15
C ASP A 60 -43.64 -34.69 -21.38
N GLN A 61 -43.75 -35.31 -22.55
CA GLN A 61 -43.61 -34.64 -23.83
C GLN A 61 -44.78 -34.98 -24.72
N ARG A 62 -45.43 -33.97 -25.26
CA ARG A 62 -46.57 -34.13 -26.17
C ARG A 62 -46.09 -34.26 -27.60
N GLY A 63 -46.50 -35.31 -28.27
CA GLY A 63 -46.22 -35.56 -29.70
C GLY A 63 -47.09 -34.71 -30.62
N PRO A 64 -46.77 -34.69 -31.95
CA PRO A 64 -47.49 -33.87 -32.95
C PRO A 64 -48.97 -34.25 -33.09
N MET A 65 -49.34 -35.52 -32.83
CA MET A 65 -50.70 -35.99 -32.91
C MET A 65 -51.49 -35.88 -31.60
N GLY A 66 -50.92 -35.22 -30.57
CA GLY A 66 -51.56 -35.03 -29.26
C GLY A 66 -51.29 -36.17 -28.27
N ASP A 67 -50.60 -37.20 -28.66
CA ASP A 67 -50.13 -38.29 -27.81
C ASP A 67 -49.13 -37.78 -26.77
N MET A 68 -49.06 -38.46 -25.63
CA MET A 68 -48.18 -38.09 -24.53
C MET A 68 -47.18 -39.21 -24.25
N VAL A 69 -45.91 -38.86 -24.28
CA VAL A 69 -44.82 -39.73 -23.81
C VAL A 69 -44.37 -39.29 -22.44
N SER A 70 -44.46 -40.19 -21.47
CA SER A 70 -44.03 -39.93 -20.09
C SER A 70 -42.80 -40.77 -19.77
N LEU A 71 -41.71 -40.08 -19.38
CA LEU A 71 -40.48 -40.72 -18.90
C LEU A 71 -40.38 -40.50 -17.38
N ALA A 72 -40.25 -41.58 -16.64
CA ALA A 72 -39.94 -41.54 -15.20
C ALA A 72 -38.48 -41.93 -15.00
N HIS A 73 -37.67 -41.00 -14.52
CA HIS A 73 -36.25 -41.21 -14.29
C HIS A 73 -35.95 -41.13 -12.78
N ASP A 74 -35.27 -42.14 -12.25
CA ASP A 74 -34.83 -42.15 -10.85
C ASP A 74 -33.70 -41.15 -10.67
N VAL A 75 -33.96 -40.10 -9.89
CA VAL A 75 -33.01 -39.01 -9.56
C VAL A 75 -32.61 -39.03 -8.08
N THR A 76 -32.90 -40.11 -7.37
CA THR A 76 -32.66 -40.23 -5.93
C THR A 76 -31.20 -39.99 -5.57
N ALA A 77 -30.28 -40.69 -6.22
CA ALA A 77 -28.85 -40.56 -5.98
C ALA A 77 -28.35 -39.16 -6.33
N ALA A 78 -28.78 -38.59 -7.46
CA ALA A 78 -28.39 -37.26 -7.91
C ALA A 78 -28.86 -36.16 -6.92
N LEU A 79 -30.07 -36.23 -6.42
CA LEU A 79 -30.61 -35.28 -5.45
C LEU A 79 -29.96 -35.41 -4.07
N ARG A 80 -29.72 -36.65 -3.61
CA ARG A 80 -28.96 -36.88 -2.35
C ARG A 80 -27.56 -36.31 -2.45
N TYR A 81 -26.83 -36.61 -3.52
CA TYR A 81 -25.49 -36.07 -3.75
C TYR A 81 -25.50 -34.55 -3.79
N LYS A 82 -26.41 -33.93 -4.53
CA LYS A 82 -26.57 -32.48 -4.58
C LYS A 82 -26.83 -31.86 -3.21
N THR A 83 -27.65 -32.51 -2.38
CA THR A 83 -27.96 -32.03 -1.03
C THR A 83 -26.75 -32.13 -0.11
N VAL A 84 -26.04 -33.29 -0.14
CA VAL A 84 -24.80 -33.48 0.65
C VAL A 84 -23.74 -32.47 0.26
N MET A 85 -23.51 -32.28 -1.05
CA MET A 85 -22.55 -31.28 -1.54
C MET A 85 -22.93 -29.85 -1.12
N LYS A 86 -24.21 -29.51 -1.18
CA LYS A 86 -24.69 -28.19 -0.78
C LYS A 86 -24.51 -27.94 0.73
N THR A 87 -24.81 -28.95 1.56
CA THR A 87 -24.60 -28.85 3.01
C THR A 87 -23.14 -28.81 3.37
N ALA A 88 -22.31 -29.68 2.79
CA ALA A 88 -20.87 -29.69 3.01
C ALA A 88 -20.24 -28.32 2.63
N ARG A 89 -20.62 -27.76 1.47
CA ARG A 89 -20.18 -26.44 1.04
C ARG A 89 -20.59 -25.35 2.03
N LYS A 90 -21.86 -25.32 2.46
CA LYS A 90 -22.33 -24.33 3.45
C LYS A 90 -21.58 -24.42 4.77
N THR A 91 -21.32 -25.65 5.27
CA THR A 91 -20.56 -25.86 6.49
C THR A 91 -19.10 -25.39 6.33
N ALA A 92 -18.46 -25.71 5.21
CA ALA A 92 -17.11 -25.23 4.92
C ALA A 92 -17.04 -23.69 4.88
N GLU A 93 -17.98 -23.03 4.16
CA GLU A 93 -18.06 -21.57 4.10
C GLU A 93 -18.32 -20.96 5.49
N ALA A 94 -19.17 -21.57 6.33
CA ALA A 94 -19.43 -21.11 7.70
C ALA A 94 -18.18 -21.21 8.59
N ASN A 95 -17.46 -22.34 8.51
CA ASN A 95 -16.21 -22.54 9.25
C ASN A 95 -15.12 -21.53 8.83
N MET A 96 -14.98 -21.27 7.53
CA MET A 96 -14.04 -20.25 7.04
C MET A 96 -14.40 -18.84 7.56
N ARG A 97 -15.69 -18.49 7.58
CA ARG A 97 -16.16 -17.21 8.12
C ARG A 97 -15.90 -17.08 9.63
N ALA A 98 -16.13 -18.14 10.39
CA ALA A 98 -15.86 -18.18 11.83
C ALA A 98 -14.35 -18.02 12.10
N LYS A 99 -13.49 -18.75 11.37
CA LYS A 99 -12.02 -18.65 11.46
C LYS A 99 -11.54 -17.23 11.16
N ALA A 100 -12.04 -16.60 10.09
CA ALA A 100 -11.66 -15.23 9.73
C ALA A 100 -12.09 -14.20 10.77
N SER A 101 -13.31 -14.33 11.33
CA SER A 101 -13.81 -13.45 12.40
C SER A 101 -13.02 -13.62 13.70
N PHE A 102 -12.71 -14.85 14.08
CA PHE A 102 -11.91 -15.16 15.25
C PHE A 102 -10.51 -14.52 15.15
N LEU A 103 -9.82 -14.72 14.02
CA LEU A 103 -8.50 -14.12 13.80
C LEU A 103 -8.55 -12.58 13.79
N ALA A 104 -9.61 -11.98 13.25
CA ALA A 104 -9.78 -10.53 13.28
C ALA A 104 -9.90 -9.98 14.71
N ASN A 105 -10.68 -10.65 15.57
CA ASN A 105 -10.85 -10.25 16.97
C ASN A 105 -9.54 -10.43 17.75
N ILE A 106 -8.91 -11.60 17.65
CA ILE A 106 -7.61 -11.89 18.30
C ILE A 106 -6.55 -10.86 17.90
N SER A 107 -6.51 -10.49 16.62
CA SER A 107 -5.54 -9.49 16.18
C SER A 107 -5.77 -8.13 16.83
N HIS A 108 -7.01 -7.71 16.98
CA HIS A 108 -7.31 -6.45 17.66
C HIS A 108 -6.87 -6.52 19.14
N GLU A 109 -7.17 -7.65 19.81
CA GLU A 109 -6.81 -7.85 21.21
C GLU A 109 -5.29 -7.97 21.45
N ILE A 110 -4.52 -8.52 20.49
CA ILE A 110 -3.05 -8.56 20.57
C ILE A 110 -2.44 -7.22 20.18
N ARG A 111 -3.01 -6.51 19.21
CA ARG A 111 -2.47 -5.23 18.73
C ARG A 111 -2.43 -4.17 19.83
N THR A 112 -3.49 -4.08 20.63
CA THR A 112 -3.62 -3.07 21.68
C THR A 112 -2.50 -3.14 22.74
N PRO A 113 -2.25 -4.29 23.42
CA PRO A 113 -1.13 -4.37 24.36
C PRO A 113 0.24 -4.21 23.68
N LEU A 114 0.39 -4.69 22.44
CA LEU A 114 1.65 -4.59 21.72
C LEU A 114 2.00 -3.14 21.35
N HIS A 115 1.01 -2.33 20.96
CA HIS A 115 1.19 -0.89 20.81
C HIS A 115 1.58 -0.20 22.11
N GLY A 116 1.03 -0.67 23.25
CA GLY A 116 1.46 -0.22 24.58
C GLY A 116 2.95 -0.49 24.82
N VAL A 117 3.42 -1.69 24.49
CA VAL A 117 4.84 -2.06 24.63
C VAL A 117 5.74 -1.18 23.75
N VAL A 118 5.38 -0.99 22.46
CA VAL A 118 6.13 -0.12 21.55
C VAL A 118 6.17 1.32 22.07
N GLY A 119 5.01 1.85 22.50
CA GLY A 119 4.93 3.21 23.05
C GLY A 119 5.78 3.42 24.32
N MET A 120 5.82 2.40 25.21
CA MET A 120 6.68 2.47 26.40
C MET A 120 8.18 2.37 26.03
N ALA A 121 8.53 1.52 25.04
CA ALA A 121 9.90 1.45 24.54
C ALA A 121 10.33 2.78 23.88
N ASP A 122 9.44 3.45 23.11
CA ASP A 122 9.70 4.77 22.55
C ASP A 122 9.92 5.83 23.63
N LEU A 123 9.11 5.83 24.70
CA LEU A 123 9.29 6.72 25.83
C LEU A 123 10.61 6.47 26.56
N LEU A 124 10.98 5.19 26.79
CA LEU A 124 12.27 4.83 27.38
C LEU A 124 13.43 5.30 26.50
N SER A 125 13.36 5.08 25.19
CA SER A 125 14.40 5.52 24.23
C SER A 125 14.62 7.02 24.24
N SER A 126 13.63 7.79 24.70
CA SER A 126 13.69 9.25 24.81
C SER A 126 14.24 9.76 26.14
N THR A 127 14.61 8.87 27.07
CA THR A 127 15.27 9.22 28.36
C THR A 127 16.78 9.00 28.28
N ALA A 128 17.52 9.45 29.30
CA ALA A 128 18.94 9.16 29.40
C ALA A 128 19.14 7.68 29.75
N LEU A 129 19.45 6.85 28.76
CA LEU A 129 19.70 5.42 28.89
C LEU A 129 21.18 5.11 28.82
N SER A 130 21.64 4.09 29.59
CA SER A 130 22.94 3.47 29.37
C SER A 130 22.98 2.78 28.00
N LYS A 131 24.19 2.50 27.47
CA LYS A 131 24.33 1.78 26.18
C LYS A 131 23.60 0.43 26.18
N GLU A 132 23.64 -0.28 27.30
CA GLU A 132 22.98 -1.58 27.47
C GLU A 132 21.46 -1.43 27.54
N GLN A 133 20.95 -0.48 28.31
CA GLN A 133 19.51 -0.18 28.37
C GLN A 133 18.95 0.25 27.01
N LYS A 134 19.72 1.03 26.25
CA LYS A 134 19.36 1.42 24.89
C LYS A 134 19.23 0.19 23.97
N LEU A 135 20.21 -0.73 24.03
CA LEU A 135 20.16 -1.98 23.27
C LEU A 135 18.93 -2.81 23.63
N PHE A 136 18.59 -2.94 24.91
CA PHE A 136 17.40 -3.67 25.35
C PHE A 136 16.12 -3.00 24.84
N THR A 137 16.02 -1.69 24.94
CA THR A 137 14.86 -0.93 24.50
C THR A 137 14.67 -1.03 22.97
N ASP A 138 15.75 -0.89 22.22
CA ASP A 138 15.74 -1.05 20.76
C ASP A 138 15.36 -2.49 20.35
N THR A 139 15.84 -3.50 21.10
CA THR A 139 15.47 -4.91 20.87
C THR A 139 13.98 -5.16 21.15
N ILE A 140 13.44 -4.65 22.27
CA ILE A 140 12.02 -4.76 22.61
C ILE A 140 11.16 -4.10 21.51
N LYS A 141 11.54 -2.90 21.07
CA LYS A 141 10.84 -2.18 20.01
C LYS A 141 10.84 -2.96 18.70
N THR A 142 12.01 -3.40 18.23
CA THR A 142 12.14 -4.14 16.97
C THR A 142 11.37 -5.45 17.00
N SER A 143 11.43 -6.20 18.11
CA SER A 143 10.67 -7.44 18.28
C SER A 143 9.16 -7.20 18.28
N SER A 144 8.70 -6.15 18.94
CA SER A 144 7.28 -5.78 18.98
C SER A 144 6.76 -5.31 17.61
N GLU A 145 7.53 -4.51 16.89
CA GLU A 145 7.20 -4.10 15.52
C GLU A 145 7.15 -5.30 14.56
N SER A 146 8.10 -6.24 14.68
CA SER A 146 8.12 -7.48 13.89
C SER A 146 6.86 -8.32 14.15
N LEU A 147 6.41 -8.44 15.41
CA LEU A 147 5.21 -9.17 15.76
C LEU A 147 3.93 -8.50 15.20
N LEU A 148 3.88 -7.17 15.18
CA LEU A 148 2.77 -6.43 14.53
C LEU A 148 2.68 -6.70 13.02
N VAL A 149 3.84 -6.80 12.35
CA VAL A 149 3.89 -7.15 10.91
C VAL A 149 3.37 -8.57 10.70
N ILE A 150 3.83 -9.54 11.51
CA ILE A 150 3.37 -10.94 11.45
C ILE A 150 1.85 -11.02 11.64
N LEU A 151 1.33 -10.34 12.64
CA LEU A 151 -0.10 -10.32 12.95
C LEU A 151 -0.92 -9.76 11.78
N LYS A 152 -0.43 -8.70 11.15
CA LYS A 152 -1.05 -8.11 9.96
C LYS A 152 -1.06 -9.07 8.79
N ASP A 153 0.05 -9.77 8.55
CA ASP A 153 0.18 -10.74 7.46
C ASP A 153 -0.79 -11.91 7.62
N VAL A 154 -0.89 -12.46 8.85
CA VAL A 154 -1.85 -13.54 9.17
C VAL A 154 -3.30 -13.09 8.95
N LEU A 155 -3.62 -11.85 9.33
CA LEU A 155 -4.96 -11.30 9.12
C LEU A 155 -5.29 -11.07 7.65
N ASP A 156 -4.35 -10.46 6.91
CA ASP A 156 -4.53 -10.22 5.48
C ASP A 156 -4.71 -11.56 4.76
N TYR A 157 -3.90 -12.57 5.12
CA TYR A 157 -4.03 -13.93 4.59
C TYR A 157 -5.42 -14.54 4.89
N SER A 158 -5.87 -14.49 6.15
CA SER A 158 -7.18 -15.04 6.53
C SER A 158 -8.36 -14.36 5.82
N LYS A 159 -8.28 -13.03 5.61
CA LYS A 159 -9.30 -12.30 4.83
C LYS A 159 -9.31 -12.70 3.36
N MET A 160 -8.14 -13.02 2.78
CA MET A 160 -8.01 -13.50 1.41
C MET A 160 -8.54 -14.92 1.23
N GLU A 161 -8.26 -15.82 2.20
CA GLU A 161 -8.78 -17.19 2.22
C GLU A 161 -10.33 -17.21 2.25
N ALA A 162 -10.93 -16.26 2.97
CA ALA A 162 -12.39 -16.13 3.07
C ALA A 162 -13.04 -15.34 1.90
N ASP A 163 -12.32 -15.03 0.82
CA ASP A 163 -12.76 -14.19 -0.31
C ASP A 163 -13.36 -12.83 0.10
N ARG A 164 -12.94 -12.30 1.26
CA ARG A 164 -13.43 -11.02 1.80
C ARG A 164 -12.57 -9.82 1.44
N LEU A 165 -11.45 -10.04 0.76
CA LEU A 165 -10.58 -8.96 0.35
C LEU A 165 -11.08 -8.37 -0.96
N THR A 166 -11.56 -7.13 -0.91
CA THR A 166 -11.98 -6.36 -2.09
C THR A 166 -10.90 -5.34 -2.42
N LEU A 167 -10.53 -5.26 -3.70
CA LEU A 167 -9.62 -4.23 -4.18
C LEU A 167 -10.32 -2.87 -4.24
N ARG A 168 -9.66 -1.84 -3.77
CA ARG A 168 -10.15 -0.46 -3.86
C ARG A 168 -9.78 0.12 -5.21
N ARG A 169 -10.73 0.76 -5.86
CA ARG A 169 -10.50 1.45 -7.14
C ARG A 169 -10.38 2.94 -6.89
N GLN A 170 -9.16 3.47 -6.90
CA GLN A 170 -8.89 4.90 -6.79
C GLN A 170 -7.87 5.34 -7.83
N LYS A 171 -7.92 6.61 -8.22
CA LYS A 171 -6.91 7.20 -9.09
C LYS A 171 -5.61 7.35 -8.31
N PHE A 172 -4.49 6.96 -8.91
CA PHE A 172 -3.18 7.11 -8.30
C PHE A 172 -2.08 7.15 -9.37
N ASN A 173 -0.93 7.69 -8.99
CA ASN A 173 0.27 7.66 -9.80
C ASN A 173 1.16 6.49 -9.36
N LEU A 174 1.40 5.54 -10.28
CA LEU A 174 2.17 4.33 -9.99
C LEU A 174 3.65 4.63 -9.72
N GLU A 175 4.24 5.55 -10.46
CA GLU A 175 5.63 5.96 -10.27
C GLU A 175 5.83 6.55 -8.88
N VAL A 176 4.94 7.45 -8.43
CA VAL A 176 4.96 8.03 -7.09
C VAL A 176 4.78 6.93 -6.02
N ALA A 177 3.83 6.01 -6.21
CA ALA A 177 3.62 4.92 -5.26
C ALA A 177 4.84 4.02 -5.08
N ILE A 178 5.62 3.77 -6.16
CA ILE A 178 6.87 3.03 -6.10
C ILE A 178 7.96 3.87 -5.41
N HIS A 179 8.04 5.17 -5.70
CA HIS A 179 8.99 6.07 -5.03
C HIS A 179 8.76 6.16 -3.52
N ASP A 180 7.50 6.19 -3.07
CA ASP A 180 7.16 6.16 -1.64
C ASP A 180 7.75 4.92 -0.95
N VAL A 181 7.60 3.74 -1.58
CA VAL A 181 8.17 2.49 -1.06
C VAL A 181 9.70 2.54 -1.01
N LEU A 182 10.33 3.03 -2.08
CA LEU A 182 11.78 3.14 -2.16
C LEU A 182 12.32 4.11 -1.12
N SER A 183 11.63 5.22 -0.85
CA SER A 183 11.97 6.18 0.20
C SER A 183 11.96 5.55 1.58
N VAL A 184 10.92 4.77 1.91
CA VAL A 184 10.82 4.05 3.19
C VAL A 184 11.96 3.04 3.37
N LEU A 185 12.32 2.32 2.29
CA LEU A 185 13.34 1.29 2.35
C LEU A 185 14.78 1.81 2.14
N SER A 186 14.93 3.08 1.73
CA SER A 186 16.23 3.70 1.45
C SER A 186 17.19 3.66 2.63
N HIS A 187 16.70 3.92 3.86
CA HIS A 187 17.53 3.86 5.06
C HIS A 187 18.11 2.46 5.30
N LYS A 188 17.31 1.40 5.10
CA LYS A 188 17.78 0.01 5.22
C LYS A 188 18.79 -0.34 4.13
N ALA A 189 18.55 0.12 2.91
CA ALA A 189 19.46 -0.08 1.78
C ALA A 189 20.79 0.65 2.02
N GLN A 190 20.75 1.89 2.49
CA GLN A 190 21.92 2.72 2.79
C GLN A 190 22.76 2.13 3.92
N ALA A 191 22.13 1.65 5.00
CA ALA A 191 22.82 0.98 6.10
C ALA A 191 23.61 -0.26 5.64
N LYS A 192 23.15 -0.95 4.57
CA LYS A 192 23.84 -2.07 3.92
C LYS A 192 24.75 -1.65 2.76
N GLY A 193 24.81 -0.39 2.40
CA GLY A 193 25.56 0.09 1.22
C GLY A 193 25.00 -0.41 -0.12
N LEU A 194 23.71 -0.79 -0.19
CA LEU A 194 23.08 -1.34 -1.38
C LEU A 194 22.34 -0.24 -2.16
N PRO A 195 22.79 0.12 -3.38
CA PRO A 195 22.05 1.05 -4.22
C PRO A 195 20.73 0.43 -4.72
N LEU A 196 19.66 1.24 -4.72
CA LEU A 196 18.38 0.92 -5.29
C LEU A 196 18.22 1.65 -6.63
N PHE A 197 17.74 0.98 -7.66
CA PHE A 197 17.50 1.56 -8.98
C PHE A 197 16.05 1.37 -9.41
N LEU A 198 15.46 2.41 -10.02
CA LEU A 198 14.15 2.31 -10.67
C LEU A 198 14.31 2.54 -12.18
N ASP A 199 14.00 1.52 -12.98
CA ASP A 199 13.94 1.56 -14.45
C ASP A 199 12.47 1.55 -14.87
N TYR A 200 11.84 2.74 -14.87
CA TYR A 200 10.45 2.90 -15.29
C TYR A 200 10.42 3.20 -16.79
N ASP A 201 9.74 2.35 -17.57
CA ASP A 201 9.66 2.49 -19.02
C ASP A 201 9.04 3.82 -19.42
N GLY A 202 9.74 4.58 -20.27
CA GLY A 202 9.31 5.86 -20.78
C GLY A 202 8.00 5.83 -21.57
N ALA A 203 7.65 4.70 -22.17
CA ALA A 203 6.40 4.48 -22.89
C ALA A 203 5.22 4.11 -22.00
N CYS A 204 5.48 3.81 -20.71
CA CYS A 204 4.44 3.44 -19.76
C CYS A 204 3.77 4.69 -19.19
N GLU A 205 2.42 4.66 -19.11
CA GLU A 205 1.63 5.64 -18.40
C GLU A 205 2.00 5.62 -16.90
N THR A 206 1.71 6.72 -16.19
CA THR A 206 1.95 6.81 -14.74
C THR A 206 0.67 6.77 -13.93
N ASP A 207 -0.43 7.27 -14.51
CA ASP A 207 -1.69 7.48 -13.81
C ASP A 207 -2.68 6.35 -14.14
N PHE A 208 -3.13 5.68 -13.10
CA PHE A 208 -3.99 4.50 -13.19
C PHE A 208 -5.12 4.54 -12.17
N ILE A 209 -6.12 3.69 -12.40
CA ILE A 209 -7.17 3.37 -11.44
C ILE A 209 -6.89 1.98 -10.88
N GLY A 210 -6.72 1.87 -9.56
CA GLY A 210 -6.41 0.61 -8.87
C GLY A 210 -6.26 0.79 -7.37
N ASP A 211 -5.61 -0.17 -6.71
CA ASP A 211 -5.34 -0.15 -5.26
C ASP A 211 -3.85 0.07 -4.97
N PRO A 212 -3.41 1.34 -4.80
CA PRO A 212 -2.00 1.64 -4.52
C PRO A 212 -1.52 1.08 -3.18
N GLY A 213 -2.42 0.88 -2.21
CA GLY A 213 -2.06 0.29 -0.92
C GLY A 213 -1.61 -1.17 -1.06
N ARG A 214 -2.30 -1.95 -1.88
CA ARG A 214 -1.93 -3.35 -2.15
C ARG A 214 -0.71 -3.45 -3.06
N ILE A 215 -0.56 -2.56 -4.04
CA ILE A 215 0.66 -2.49 -4.85
C ILE A 215 1.87 -2.16 -3.96
N ARG A 216 1.78 -1.17 -3.06
CA ARG A 216 2.85 -0.88 -2.09
C ARG A 216 3.16 -2.09 -1.22
N GLN A 217 2.16 -2.85 -0.78
CA GLN A 217 2.35 -4.06 0.03
C GLN A 217 3.17 -5.11 -0.73
N ILE A 218 2.84 -5.39 -2.00
CA ILE A 218 3.62 -6.30 -2.85
C ILE A 218 5.06 -5.80 -2.97
N MET A 219 5.25 -4.52 -3.30
CA MET A 219 6.57 -3.93 -3.49
C MET A 219 7.42 -3.95 -2.21
N ILE A 220 6.83 -3.64 -1.04
CA ILE A 220 7.53 -3.70 0.25
C ILE A 220 8.00 -5.14 0.54
N ASN A 221 7.16 -6.13 0.28
CA ASN A 221 7.52 -7.54 0.50
C ASN A 221 8.66 -7.98 -0.43
N LEU A 222 8.56 -7.66 -1.74
CA LEU A 222 9.57 -8.09 -2.72
C LEU A 222 10.90 -7.36 -2.52
N ILE A 223 10.89 -6.04 -2.37
CA ILE A 223 12.12 -5.25 -2.14
C ILE A 223 12.70 -5.55 -0.76
N GLY A 224 11.87 -5.77 0.26
CA GLY A 224 12.27 -6.19 1.60
C GLY A 224 13.03 -7.52 1.57
N ASN A 225 12.53 -8.50 0.81
CA ASN A 225 13.22 -9.77 0.59
C ASN A 225 14.55 -9.58 -0.18
N ALA A 226 14.56 -8.78 -1.24
CA ALA A 226 15.78 -8.45 -1.97
C ALA A 226 16.85 -7.82 -1.05
N LEU A 227 16.46 -6.87 -0.18
CA LEU A 227 17.34 -6.26 0.81
C LEU A 227 17.81 -7.25 1.88
N LYS A 228 16.96 -8.21 2.26
CA LYS A 228 17.29 -9.25 3.24
C LYS A 228 18.38 -10.18 2.70
N PHE A 229 18.24 -10.64 1.47
CA PHE A 229 19.09 -11.69 0.87
C PHE A 229 20.25 -11.16 0.04
N THR A 230 20.40 -9.85 -0.11
CA THR A 230 21.54 -9.23 -0.76
C THR A 230 22.47 -8.62 0.28
N SER A 231 23.74 -9.05 0.27
CA SER A 231 24.80 -8.50 1.13
C SER A 231 25.61 -7.44 0.41
N HIS A 232 25.88 -7.63 -0.87
CA HIS A 232 26.68 -6.73 -1.72
C HIS A 232 26.09 -6.65 -3.12
N GLY A 233 26.33 -5.55 -3.81
CA GLY A 233 25.83 -5.34 -5.16
C GLY A 233 24.73 -4.29 -5.22
N HIS A 234 23.57 -4.61 -5.81
CA HIS A 234 22.48 -3.65 -6.01
C HIS A 234 21.12 -4.34 -6.12
N ILE A 235 20.07 -3.54 -6.03
CA ILE A 235 18.69 -3.96 -6.29
C ILE A 235 18.11 -3.04 -7.36
N ALA A 236 17.50 -3.61 -8.40
CA ALA A 236 16.89 -2.88 -9.51
C ALA A 236 15.41 -3.22 -9.62
N ILE A 237 14.58 -2.21 -9.74
CA ILE A 237 13.13 -2.33 -9.97
C ILE A 237 12.88 -1.94 -11.42
N GLY A 238 12.28 -2.85 -12.20
CA GLY A 238 11.89 -2.61 -13.60
C GLY A 238 10.37 -2.51 -13.70
N VAL A 239 9.87 -1.50 -14.40
CA VAL A 239 8.44 -1.37 -14.74
C VAL A 239 8.31 -1.27 -16.24
N LYS A 240 7.55 -2.20 -16.85
CA LYS A 240 7.33 -2.25 -18.30
C LYS A 240 5.86 -2.44 -18.62
N LYS A 241 5.41 -1.79 -19.68
CA LYS A 241 4.13 -2.04 -20.28
C LYS A 241 4.26 -3.20 -21.27
N LEU A 242 3.44 -4.26 -21.10
CA LEU A 242 3.42 -5.39 -22.02
C LEU A 242 2.50 -5.11 -23.22
N PHE A 243 1.23 -4.92 -22.96
CA PHE A 243 0.22 -4.63 -23.98
C PHE A 243 -1.03 -3.99 -23.35
N ARG A 244 -1.92 -3.46 -24.21
CA ARG A 244 -3.28 -3.09 -23.81
C ARG A 244 -4.22 -4.27 -24.04
N THR A 245 -5.09 -4.53 -23.08
CA THR A 245 -6.13 -5.53 -23.21
C THR A 245 -7.31 -4.98 -24.03
N GLU A 246 -8.17 -5.87 -24.53
CA GLU A 246 -9.42 -5.48 -25.23
C GLU A 246 -10.33 -4.59 -24.37
N SER A 247 -10.26 -4.72 -23.05
CA SER A 247 -10.97 -3.89 -22.06
C SER A 247 -10.35 -2.51 -21.84
N HIS A 248 -9.40 -2.06 -22.70
CA HIS A 248 -8.64 -0.81 -22.56
C HIS A 248 -7.76 -0.72 -21.29
N SER A 249 -7.60 -1.81 -20.54
CA SER A 249 -6.65 -1.91 -19.43
C SER A 249 -5.21 -2.11 -19.95
N CYS A 250 -4.23 -1.72 -19.16
CA CYS A 250 -2.81 -1.98 -19.44
C CYS A 250 -2.34 -3.16 -18.58
N LYS A 251 -1.75 -4.17 -19.22
CA LYS A 251 -1.00 -5.21 -18.51
C LYS A 251 0.42 -4.71 -18.30
N LEU A 252 0.79 -4.53 -17.03
CA LEU A 252 2.10 -4.05 -16.60
C LEU A 252 2.90 -5.20 -16.02
N GLN A 253 4.19 -5.22 -16.30
CA GLN A 253 5.16 -6.10 -15.66
C GLN A 253 6.03 -5.28 -14.73
N ILE A 254 6.16 -5.74 -13.49
CA ILE A 254 7.03 -5.15 -12.47
C ILE A 254 7.97 -6.24 -11.98
N CYS A 255 9.28 -6.00 -12.06
CA CYS A 255 10.32 -6.92 -11.64
C CYS A 255 11.18 -6.30 -10.54
N VAL A 256 11.54 -7.08 -9.54
CA VAL A 256 12.54 -6.75 -8.52
C VAL A 256 13.70 -7.69 -8.71
N ILE A 257 14.82 -7.14 -9.16
CA ILE A 257 16.05 -7.87 -9.52
C ILE A 257 17.09 -7.58 -8.46
N ASP A 258 17.61 -8.61 -7.82
CA ASP A 258 18.68 -8.51 -6.83
C ASP A 258 19.96 -9.23 -7.31
N THR A 259 21.07 -8.91 -6.67
CA THR A 259 22.39 -9.54 -6.90
C THR A 259 22.78 -10.42 -5.71
N GLY A 260 21.81 -10.91 -4.96
CA GLY A 260 22.01 -11.70 -3.75
C GLY A 260 22.31 -13.17 -4.01
N VAL A 261 21.95 -14.00 -3.04
CA VAL A 261 22.26 -15.45 -3.08
C VAL A 261 21.44 -16.23 -4.11
N GLY A 262 20.36 -15.63 -4.64
CA GLY A 262 19.43 -16.26 -5.57
C GLY A 262 18.57 -17.35 -4.94
N ILE A 263 17.68 -17.93 -5.76
CA ILE A 263 16.78 -19.02 -5.36
C ILE A 263 17.07 -20.25 -6.21
N PRO A 264 17.38 -21.41 -5.57
CA PRO A 264 17.63 -22.66 -6.28
C PRO A 264 16.47 -23.06 -7.18
N PRO A 265 16.71 -23.65 -8.36
CA PRO A 265 15.66 -23.98 -9.34
C PRO A 265 14.58 -24.91 -8.76
N ASP A 266 14.98 -25.88 -7.92
CA ASP A 266 14.10 -26.85 -7.24
C ASP A 266 13.15 -26.21 -6.23
N GLN A 267 13.51 -25.02 -5.71
CA GLN A 267 12.72 -24.32 -4.69
C GLN A 267 11.84 -23.20 -5.26
N ARG A 268 12.08 -22.75 -6.51
CA ARG A 268 11.37 -21.60 -7.09
C ARG A 268 9.86 -21.76 -7.17
N LYS A 269 9.36 -22.98 -7.38
CA LYS A 269 7.91 -23.26 -7.40
C LYS A 269 7.29 -23.21 -5.99
N ASN A 270 8.09 -23.54 -4.97
CA ASN A 270 7.59 -23.68 -3.61
C ASN A 270 7.68 -22.40 -2.78
N VAL A 271 8.43 -21.38 -3.24
CA VAL A 271 8.61 -20.13 -2.46
C VAL A 271 7.32 -19.32 -2.29
N PHE A 272 6.30 -19.58 -3.11
CA PHE A 272 4.98 -18.96 -2.99
C PHE A 272 4.03 -19.74 -2.09
N GLN A 273 4.43 -20.96 -1.64
CA GLN A 273 3.63 -21.74 -0.70
C GLN A 273 3.74 -21.14 0.70
N GLU A 274 2.67 -21.28 1.47
CA GLU A 274 2.56 -20.77 2.84
C GLU A 274 3.61 -21.36 3.75
N PHE A 275 4.10 -20.55 4.68
CA PHE A 275 5.08 -20.92 5.70
C PHE A 275 6.37 -21.53 5.13
N THR A 276 6.62 -21.36 3.84
CA THR A 276 7.85 -21.86 3.20
C THR A 276 9.00 -20.92 3.48
N GLN A 277 10.07 -21.47 4.06
CA GLN A 277 11.34 -20.79 4.27
C GLN A 277 12.44 -21.56 3.55
N LEU A 278 13.33 -20.85 2.88
CA LEU A 278 14.46 -21.46 2.17
C LEU A 278 15.41 -22.08 3.20
N GLN A 279 15.50 -23.40 3.21
CA GLN A 279 16.48 -24.12 4.03
C GLN A 279 17.85 -24.09 3.34
N SER A 280 18.84 -23.53 4.01
CA SER A 280 20.23 -23.60 3.54
C SER A 280 20.83 -24.96 3.91
N LYS A 281 21.31 -25.68 2.90
CA LYS A 281 22.03 -26.97 3.11
C LYS A 281 23.41 -26.81 3.74
N THR A 282 23.91 -25.58 3.94
CA THR A 282 25.23 -25.31 4.52
C THR A 282 25.12 -24.49 5.81
N PRO A 283 25.72 -24.93 6.94
CA PRO A 283 25.62 -24.26 8.25
C PRO A 283 26.06 -22.78 8.23
N LYS A 284 27.16 -22.45 7.55
CA LYS A 284 27.68 -21.07 7.40
C LYS A 284 26.75 -20.14 6.62
N ARG A 285 25.83 -20.67 5.83
CA ARG A 285 24.84 -19.90 5.06
C ARG A 285 23.54 -19.71 5.87
N ALA A 286 23.27 -20.59 6.83
CA ALA A 286 22.10 -20.54 7.71
C ALA A 286 22.21 -19.39 8.72
N GLU A 287 23.39 -19.10 9.25
CA GLU A 287 23.62 -17.99 10.20
C GLU A 287 23.43 -16.60 9.55
N ASN A 288 23.73 -16.47 8.24
CA ASN A 288 23.51 -15.24 7.47
C ASN A 288 22.09 -15.10 6.88
N LEU A 289 21.32 -16.18 6.86
CA LEU A 289 19.94 -16.23 6.36
C LEU A 289 18.90 -15.95 7.44
N GLY A 290 19.34 -15.44 8.60
CA GLY A 290 18.57 -15.08 9.79
C GLY A 290 17.08 -15.37 9.69
N GLY A 291 16.59 -16.31 10.51
CA GLY A 291 15.23 -16.87 10.50
C GLY A 291 14.06 -15.90 10.72
N GLU A 292 14.20 -14.62 10.38
CA GLU A 292 13.17 -13.60 10.51
C GLU A 292 12.29 -13.54 9.26
N GLY A 293 11.14 -14.17 9.33
CA GLY A 293 10.09 -14.02 8.33
C GLY A 293 8.98 -15.02 8.57
N THR A 294 7.73 -14.61 8.29
CA THR A 294 6.53 -15.45 8.47
C THR A 294 6.42 -16.58 7.47
N GLY A 295 7.13 -16.49 6.34
CA GLY A 295 6.89 -17.37 5.18
C GLY A 295 5.56 -17.09 4.47
N LEU A 296 4.83 -16.04 4.86
CA LEU A 296 3.54 -15.65 4.27
C LEU A 296 3.68 -14.56 3.21
N GLY A 297 4.75 -13.76 3.25
CA GLY A 297 4.88 -12.57 2.40
C GLY A 297 4.73 -12.85 0.91
N LEU A 298 5.40 -13.88 0.37
CA LEU A 298 5.30 -14.26 -1.05
C LEU A 298 3.94 -14.89 -1.40
N ALA A 299 3.35 -15.68 -0.50
CA ALA A 299 2.01 -16.24 -0.68
C ALA A 299 0.93 -15.12 -0.74
N ILE A 300 1.06 -14.10 0.12
CA ILE A 300 0.24 -12.89 0.10
C ILE A 300 0.41 -12.15 -1.24
N CYS A 301 1.65 -11.98 -1.71
CA CYS A 301 1.92 -11.36 -3.01
C CYS A 301 1.23 -12.11 -4.15
N GLN A 302 1.34 -13.44 -4.17
CA GLN A 302 0.71 -14.28 -5.20
C GLN A 302 -0.81 -14.08 -5.21
N LYS A 303 -1.46 -14.11 -4.05
CA LYS A 303 -2.90 -13.92 -3.96
C LYS A 303 -3.34 -12.52 -4.38
N LEU A 304 -2.60 -11.47 -3.96
CA LEU A 304 -2.87 -10.08 -4.37
C LEU A 304 -2.72 -9.88 -5.87
N VAL A 305 -1.65 -10.42 -6.46
CA VAL A 305 -1.40 -10.36 -7.90
C VAL A 305 -2.51 -11.06 -8.68
N SER A 306 -2.93 -12.25 -8.23
CA SER A 306 -4.06 -12.97 -8.85
C SER A 306 -5.37 -12.17 -8.78
N LEU A 307 -5.66 -11.49 -7.66
CA LEU A 307 -6.81 -10.59 -7.53
C LEU A 307 -6.72 -9.37 -8.46
N MET A 308 -5.51 -8.98 -8.86
CA MET A 308 -5.26 -7.89 -9.82
C MET A 308 -5.18 -8.37 -11.29
N GLY A 309 -5.58 -9.61 -11.57
CA GLY A 309 -5.60 -10.18 -12.93
C GLY A 309 -4.22 -10.49 -13.51
N GLY A 310 -3.24 -10.76 -12.66
CA GLY A 310 -1.87 -11.05 -13.07
C GLY A 310 -1.30 -12.33 -12.49
N ASP A 311 -0.02 -12.55 -12.81
CA ASP A 311 0.78 -13.70 -12.40
C ASP A 311 2.08 -13.22 -11.73
N ILE A 312 2.65 -14.02 -10.82
CA ILE A 312 3.93 -13.78 -10.16
C ILE A 312 4.85 -14.97 -10.38
N TRP A 313 6.14 -14.69 -10.59
CA TRP A 313 7.16 -15.73 -10.85
C TRP A 313 8.51 -15.36 -10.26
N VAL A 314 9.40 -16.34 -10.23
CA VAL A 314 10.80 -16.20 -9.82
C VAL A 314 11.72 -16.83 -10.86
N GLU A 315 12.72 -16.06 -11.28
CA GLU A 315 13.76 -16.49 -12.20
C GLU A 315 15.16 -16.22 -11.63
N ALA A 316 16.17 -16.77 -12.28
CA ALA A 316 17.54 -16.39 -11.97
C ALA A 316 17.87 -15.03 -12.59
N SER A 317 18.45 -14.15 -11.82
CA SER A 317 19.00 -12.91 -12.37
C SER A 317 20.25 -13.18 -13.21
N ALA A 318 20.38 -12.49 -14.34
CA ALA A 318 21.59 -12.57 -15.19
C ALA A 318 22.85 -12.06 -14.46
N CYS A 319 22.70 -11.29 -13.39
CA CYS A 319 23.79 -10.73 -12.59
C CYS A 319 24.11 -11.57 -11.33
N GLY A 320 23.60 -12.83 -11.24
CA GLY A 320 23.51 -13.59 -10.00
C GLY A 320 22.32 -13.10 -9.18
N GLY A 321 21.87 -13.82 -8.17
CA GLY A 321 20.69 -13.43 -7.37
C GLY A 321 19.35 -13.85 -7.98
N ALA A 322 18.26 -13.20 -7.58
CA ALA A 322 16.92 -13.51 -8.02
C ALA A 322 16.30 -12.36 -8.84
N ASP A 323 15.43 -12.74 -9.77
CA ASP A 323 14.49 -11.84 -10.45
C ASP A 323 13.08 -12.28 -10.09
N VAL A 324 12.42 -11.50 -9.24
CA VAL A 324 11.03 -11.74 -8.83
C VAL A 324 10.15 -10.77 -9.59
N GLY A 325 9.43 -11.31 -10.58
CA GLY A 325 8.55 -10.53 -11.43
C GLY A 325 7.07 -10.82 -11.17
N PHE A 326 6.23 -9.82 -11.41
CA PHE A 326 4.78 -10.00 -11.42
C PHE A 326 4.13 -9.13 -12.49
N THR A 327 2.94 -9.54 -12.93
CA THR A 327 2.09 -8.72 -13.79
C THR A 327 0.86 -8.24 -13.03
N ILE A 328 0.30 -7.11 -13.44
CA ILE A 328 -0.99 -6.60 -12.95
C ILE A 328 -1.74 -5.94 -14.09
N GLU A 329 -3.07 -5.93 -14.01
CA GLU A 329 -3.92 -5.19 -14.93
C GLU A 329 -4.43 -3.91 -14.27
N LEU A 330 -4.10 -2.78 -14.87
CA LEU A 330 -4.53 -1.46 -14.40
C LEU A 330 -5.21 -0.69 -15.53
N GLN A 331 -6.28 0.02 -15.19
CA GLN A 331 -6.95 0.91 -16.13
C GLN A 331 -6.21 2.24 -16.17
N PRO A 332 -5.65 2.68 -17.33
CA PRO A 332 -5.00 3.97 -17.43
C PRO A 332 -6.02 5.10 -17.25
N CYS A 333 -5.63 6.13 -16.53
CA CYS A 333 -6.40 7.34 -16.33
C CYS A 333 -5.78 8.45 -17.21
N LYS A 334 -6.61 9.29 -17.84
CA LYS A 334 -6.07 10.51 -18.43
C LYS A 334 -5.46 11.35 -17.31
N PRO A 335 -4.23 11.87 -17.46
CA PRO A 335 -3.65 12.75 -16.46
C PRO A 335 -4.60 13.93 -16.24
N ALA A 336 -4.72 14.41 -15.01
CA ALA A 336 -5.43 15.66 -14.72
C ALA A 336 -4.81 16.73 -15.61
N GLN A 337 -5.64 17.46 -16.35
CA GLN A 337 -5.22 18.33 -17.45
C GLN A 337 -4.18 19.40 -17.07
N ASP A 338 -3.94 19.63 -15.77
CA ASP A 338 -3.14 20.76 -15.28
C ASP A 338 -1.65 20.46 -15.04
N GLU A 339 -1.21 19.20 -14.99
CA GLU A 339 0.19 18.91 -14.66
C GLU A 339 1.09 18.47 -15.84
N TRP A 340 0.52 18.12 -17.00
CA TRP A 340 1.26 17.48 -18.10
C TRP A 340 1.39 18.31 -19.38
N HIS A 341 0.86 19.54 -19.43
CA HIS A 341 1.24 20.52 -20.46
C HIS A 341 2.64 21.10 -20.18
N VAL A 342 3.49 20.32 -19.58
CA VAL A 342 4.92 20.62 -19.53
C VAL A 342 5.42 20.57 -20.96
N VAL A 343 5.69 21.73 -21.51
CA VAL A 343 6.36 21.90 -22.81
C VAL A 343 7.47 20.87 -22.92
N LYS A 344 7.37 19.95 -23.89
CA LYS A 344 8.43 18.97 -24.12
C LYS A 344 9.74 19.73 -24.28
N PRO A 345 10.72 19.56 -23.39
CA PRO A 345 11.97 20.28 -23.52
C PRO A 345 12.57 19.91 -24.87
N GLN A 346 13.08 20.88 -25.60
CA GLN A 346 13.82 20.62 -26.85
C GLN A 346 15.14 19.94 -26.48
N LEU A 347 15.08 18.65 -26.18
CA LEU A 347 16.23 17.81 -25.82
C LEU A 347 16.91 17.34 -27.11
N SER A 348 17.62 18.23 -27.80
CA SER A 348 18.29 17.86 -29.04
C SER A 348 19.46 16.89 -28.80
N HIS A 349 20.32 17.18 -27.81
CA HIS A 349 21.48 16.34 -27.46
C HIS A 349 21.77 16.45 -25.96
N VAL A 350 21.69 15.35 -25.25
CA VAL A 350 22.00 15.24 -23.82
C VAL A 350 23.26 14.40 -23.63
N LEU A 351 24.25 14.92 -22.92
CA LEU A 351 25.44 14.18 -22.52
C LEU A 351 25.20 13.60 -21.12
N VAL A 352 25.44 12.31 -20.95
CA VAL A 352 25.34 11.65 -19.65
C VAL A 352 26.69 11.10 -19.26
N MET A 353 27.29 11.65 -18.22
CA MET A 353 28.51 11.12 -17.63
C MET A 353 28.12 10.06 -16.59
N SER A 354 28.40 8.81 -16.93
CA SER A 354 28.21 7.69 -16.02
C SER A 354 29.20 6.56 -16.28
N LYS A 355 29.83 6.09 -15.19
CA LYS A 355 30.66 4.87 -15.18
C LYS A 355 29.77 3.65 -15.00
N CYS A 356 28.68 3.77 -14.21
CA CYS A 356 27.76 2.69 -13.89
C CYS A 356 26.88 2.33 -15.12
N PRO A 357 26.92 1.07 -15.61
CA PRO A 357 26.12 0.65 -16.76
C PRO A 357 24.61 0.75 -16.51
N ILE A 358 24.16 0.52 -15.25
CA ILE A 358 22.75 0.52 -14.87
C ILE A 358 22.22 1.94 -14.88
N LYS A 359 22.92 2.89 -14.21
CA LYS A 359 22.54 4.31 -14.23
C LYS A 359 22.47 4.86 -15.65
N TRP A 360 23.45 4.49 -16.47
CA TRP A 360 23.45 4.85 -17.89
C TRP A 360 22.20 4.32 -18.61
N ARG A 361 21.86 3.03 -18.44
CA ARG A 361 20.69 2.42 -19.08
C ARG A 361 19.40 3.13 -18.68
N ILE A 362 19.21 3.40 -17.39
CA ILE A 362 18.03 4.07 -16.86
C ILE A 362 17.90 5.49 -17.43
N LEU A 363 18.96 6.30 -17.33
CA LEU A 363 18.95 7.67 -17.84
C LEU A 363 18.75 7.72 -19.35
N ARG A 364 19.39 6.81 -20.09
CA ARG A 364 19.16 6.67 -21.52
C ARG A 364 17.70 6.40 -21.84
N ASN A 365 17.09 5.40 -21.18
CA ASN A 365 15.69 5.03 -21.42
C ASN A 365 14.74 6.20 -21.11
N GLN A 366 14.96 6.91 -20.02
CA GLN A 366 14.16 8.08 -19.65
C GLN A 366 14.30 9.22 -20.66
N ILE A 367 15.55 9.57 -21.06
CA ILE A 367 15.79 10.68 -22.00
C ILE A 367 15.29 10.34 -23.40
N VAL A 368 15.48 9.11 -23.86
CA VAL A 368 14.94 8.67 -25.17
C VAL A 368 13.41 8.64 -25.14
N GLY A 369 12.78 8.20 -24.06
CA GLY A 369 11.33 8.26 -23.86
C GLY A 369 10.75 9.69 -23.89
N LEU A 370 11.58 10.70 -23.55
CA LEU A 370 11.26 12.13 -23.67
C LEU A 370 11.57 12.71 -25.06
N GLY A 371 12.01 11.88 -26.02
CA GLY A 371 12.35 12.30 -27.38
C GLY A 371 13.76 12.89 -27.52
N GLY A 372 14.62 12.80 -26.50
CA GLY A 372 15.99 13.30 -26.49
C GLY A 372 16.98 12.35 -27.14
N LYS A 373 18.02 12.91 -27.78
CA LYS A 373 19.22 12.14 -28.20
C LYS A 373 20.23 12.16 -27.08
N VAL A 374 20.75 11.00 -26.70
CA VAL A 374 21.66 10.86 -25.56
C VAL A 374 23.00 10.24 -25.98
N LYS A 375 24.09 10.77 -25.44
CA LYS A 375 25.44 10.24 -25.64
C LYS A 375 26.11 9.96 -24.29
N ARG A 376 26.65 8.74 -24.14
CA ARG A 376 27.40 8.36 -22.93
C ARG A 376 28.81 8.91 -22.97
N VAL A 377 29.25 9.43 -21.83
CA VAL A 377 30.63 9.83 -21.59
C VAL A 377 31.07 9.21 -20.27
N ARG A 378 32.30 8.73 -20.18
CA ARG A 378 32.83 8.02 -19.00
C ARG A 378 33.76 8.86 -18.11
N SER A 379 34.14 10.05 -18.57
CA SER A 379 35.08 10.94 -17.86
C SER A 379 34.75 12.41 -18.12
N VAL A 380 35.15 13.29 -17.19
CA VAL A 380 34.96 14.74 -17.35
C VAL A 380 35.71 15.27 -18.58
N GLN A 381 36.93 14.78 -18.85
CA GLN A 381 37.67 15.12 -20.09
C GLN A 381 36.91 14.73 -21.36
N GLY A 382 36.20 13.57 -21.31
CA GLY A 382 35.31 13.16 -22.37
C GLY A 382 34.12 14.10 -22.55
N VAL A 383 33.57 14.66 -21.45
CA VAL A 383 32.50 15.68 -21.51
C VAL A 383 33.04 16.94 -22.20
N LEU A 384 34.23 17.44 -21.80
CA LEU A 384 34.85 18.62 -22.40
C LEU A 384 35.02 18.50 -23.92
N ARG A 385 35.38 17.30 -24.39
CA ARG A 385 35.55 17.01 -25.84
C ARG A 385 34.20 16.84 -26.58
N ALA A 386 33.15 16.40 -25.86
CA ALA A 386 31.87 16.07 -26.47
C ALA A 386 30.85 17.25 -26.44
N VAL A 387 31.08 18.27 -25.64
CA VAL A 387 30.22 19.45 -25.56
C VAL A 387 30.24 20.23 -26.84
N THR A 388 29.07 20.43 -27.45
CA THR A 388 28.89 21.20 -28.67
C THR A 388 27.84 22.31 -28.45
N ALA A 389 27.70 23.21 -29.42
CA ALA A 389 26.65 24.22 -29.40
C ALA A 389 25.22 23.59 -29.33
N LYS A 390 25.06 22.38 -29.89
CA LYS A 390 23.81 21.62 -29.94
C LYS A 390 23.50 20.87 -28.62
N THR A 391 24.45 20.81 -27.67
CA THR A 391 24.25 20.14 -26.38
C THR A 391 23.20 20.91 -25.57
N SER A 392 22.09 20.28 -25.23
CA SER A 392 20.98 20.86 -24.44
C SER A 392 21.17 20.70 -22.94
N ALA A 393 21.71 19.59 -22.47
CA ALA A 393 21.99 19.34 -21.06
C ALA A 393 23.17 18.37 -20.87
N ILE A 394 23.80 18.43 -19.69
CA ILE A 394 24.89 17.54 -19.27
C ILE A 394 24.49 16.98 -17.91
N LEU A 395 24.28 15.67 -17.84
CA LEU A 395 23.90 14.96 -16.60
C LEU A 395 25.12 14.27 -16.01
N PHE A 396 25.47 14.62 -14.79
CA PHE A 396 26.52 13.96 -14.01
C PHE A 396 25.86 12.96 -13.06
N ALA A 397 25.91 11.67 -13.42
CA ALA A 397 25.23 10.59 -12.69
C ALA A 397 26.03 10.02 -11.51
N GLU A 398 27.30 10.33 -11.43
CA GLU A 398 28.22 9.89 -10.37
C GLU A 398 28.85 11.11 -9.74
N GLN A 399 28.99 10.99 -8.44
CA GLN A 399 29.35 12.03 -7.50
C GLN A 399 30.61 12.84 -7.76
N GLU A 400 30.63 13.90 -7.00
CA GLU A 400 31.65 14.85 -6.60
C GLU A 400 31.50 16.17 -7.33
N GLN A 401 30.42 16.87 -6.98
CA GLN A 401 30.22 18.26 -7.42
C GLN A 401 31.49 19.08 -7.22
N SER A 402 32.18 18.93 -6.08
CA SER A 402 33.45 19.61 -5.78
C SER A 402 34.58 19.27 -6.75
N LYS A 403 34.73 18.00 -7.16
CA LYS A 403 35.76 17.61 -8.14
C LYS A 403 35.43 18.10 -9.55
N ILE A 404 34.15 18.17 -9.87
CA ILE A 404 33.70 18.67 -11.18
C ILE A 404 33.84 20.19 -11.23
N GLU A 405 33.57 20.89 -10.12
CA GLU A 405 33.78 22.35 -9.99
C GLU A 405 35.25 22.73 -10.15
N VAL A 406 36.15 22.00 -9.49
CA VAL A 406 37.59 22.19 -9.67
C VAL A 406 38.05 21.98 -11.12
N LEU A 407 37.49 20.95 -11.80
CA LEU A 407 37.79 20.69 -13.20
C LEU A 407 37.16 21.69 -14.16
N LEU A 408 36.01 22.27 -13.81
CA LEU A 408 35.39 23.35 -14.56
C LEU A 408 36.20 24.66 -14.47
N GLN A 409 36.82 24.93 -13.30
CA GLN A 409 37.76 26.06 -13.14
C GLN A 409 39.03 25.93 -13.99
N GLN A 410 39.45 24.71 -14.33
CA GLN A 410 40.58 24.44 -15.19
C GLN A 410 40.22 24.41 -16.68
N ALA A 411 38.95 24.49 -17.05
CA ALA A 411 38.49 24.48 -18.43
C ALA A 411 38.61 25.86 -19.09
N PRO A 412 38.80 25.95 -20.42
CA PRO A 412 38.77 27.22 -21.13
C PRO A 412 37.46 27.99 -20.83
N PRO A 413 37.49 29.31 -20.56
CA PRO A 413 36.32 30.08 -20.08
C PRO A 413 35.05 29.90 -20.93
N ARG A 414 35.18 29.91 -22.27
CA ARG A 414 34.09 29.70 -23.21
C ARG A 414 33.39 28.32 -23.07
N ILE A 415 34.12 27.29 -22.60
CA ILE A 415 33.59 25.93 -22.38
C ILE A 415 33.05 25.83 -20.96
N ALA A 416 33.74 26.41 -19.98
CA ALA A 416 33.34 26.43 -18.59
C ALA A 416 31.94 27.07 -18.43
N ASP A 417 31.69 28.23 -19.01
CA ASP A 417 30.40 28.94 -18.97
C ASP A 417 29.28 28.10 -19.63
N LYS A 418 29.56 27.47 -20.79
CA LYS A 418 28.59 26.60 -21.45
C LYS A 418 28.27 25.35 -20.63
N MET A 419 29.29 24.78 -19.96
CA MET A 419 29.10 23.63 -19.10
C MET A 419 28.34 23.98 -17.81
N ALA A 420 28.76 25.04 -17.13
CA ALA A 420 28.09 25.52 -15.92
C ALA A 420 26.60 25.79 -16.19
N ALA A 421 26.31 26.45 -17.34
CA ALA A 421 24.94 26.73 -17.74
C ALA A 421 24.09 25.49 -18.08
N LYS A 422 24.62 24.33 -18.41
CA LYS A 422 23.88 23.13 -18.88
C LYS A 422 24.07 21.91 -17.99
N SER A 423 24.83 22.01 -16.90
CA SER A 423 25.13 20.89 -16.01
C SER A 423 24.01 20.65 -15.01
N ILE A 424 23.66 19.39 -14.81
CA ILE A 424 22.71 18.91 -13.81
C ILE A 424 23.42 17.81 -13.02
N PHE A 425 23.50 17.99 -11.70
CA PHE A 425 24.14 17.03 -10.82
C PHE A 425 23.10 16.15 -10.15
N LEU A 426 23.35 14.85 -10.16
CA LEU A 426 22.60 13.88 -9.39
C LEU A 426 23.34 13.70 -8.06
N SER A 427 23.04 14.55 -7.05
CA SER A 427 23.78 14.55 -5.77
C SER A 427 23.23 13.55 -4.76
N LYS A 428 24.09 13.14 -3.79
CA LYS A 428 23.66 12.45 -2.56
C LYS A 428 22.81 13.42 -1.73
N GLY A 429 21.55 13.09 -1.50
CA GLY A 429 20.69 13.90 -0.66
C GLY A 429 21.16 13.91 0.79
N SER A 430 21.68 15.04 1.26
CA SER A 430 21.49 15.45 2.62
C SER A 430 20.26 16.36 2.64
N ALA A 431 19.17 15.88 3.21
CA ALA A 431 18.03 16.72 3.51
C ALA A 431 18.52 17.84 4.45
N GLY A 432 18.69 19.05 3.94
CA GLY A 432 18.99 20.22 4.77
C GLY A 432 20.12 21.15 4.33
N ALA A 433 20.92 20.86 3.33
CA ALA A 433 21.89 21.81 2.84
C ALA A 433 21.27 22.65 1.70
N GLN A 434 20.76 23.81 2.04
CA GLN A 434 20.62 24.93 1.11
C GLN A 434 22.04 25.32 0.68
N THR A 435 22.49 24.82 -0.47
CA THR A 435 23.71 25.33 -1.08
C THR A 435 23.32 26.42 -2.08
N ASP A 436 23.85 27.60 -1.88
CA ASP A 436 23.68 28.82 -2.68
C ASP A 436 24.22 28.71 -4.14
N LEU A 437 24.35 27.54 -4.68
CA LEU A 437 24.84 27.34 -6.04
C LEU A 437 23.72 27.05 -7.01
N ALA A 438 23.62 27.90 -8.03
CA ALA A 438 22.60 27.99 -9.08
C ALA A 438 22.43 26.77 -10.01
N ALA A 439 22.90 25.58 -9.65
CA ALA A 439 22.67 24.35 -10.39
C ALA A 439 21.56 23.52 -9.73
N PRO A 440 20.52 23.06 -10.46
CA PRO A 440 19.49 22.23 -9.89
C PRO A 440 20.10 20.88 -9.45
N ALA A 441 20.33 20.72 -8.15
CA ALA A 441 20.69 19.44 -7.57
C ALA A 441 19.40 18.61 -7.43
N LEU A 442 19.33 17.47 -8.11
CA LEU A 442 18.30 16.47 -7.88
C LEU A 442 18.68 15.70 -6.60
N SER A 443 17.95 15.93 -5.51
CA SER A 443 18.20 15.24 -4.26
C SER A 443 17.85 13.76 -4.39
N SER A 444 18.78 12.92 -4.21
CA SER A 444 18.91 11.57 -3.73
C SER A 444 19.72 10.64 -4.62
N GLU A 445 20.58 9.90 -3.98
CA GLU A 445 21.50 8.94 -4.62
C GLU A 445 20.83 7.81 -5.38
N LEU A 446 19.53 7.59 -5.21
CA LEU A 446 18.99 6.27 -5.47
C LEU A 446 17.83 6.25 -6.47
N VAL A 447 16.97 7.24 -6.46
CA VAL A 447 15.75 7.15 -7.27
C VAL A 447 15.27 8.54 -7.66
N PHE A 448 15.46 8.95 -8.90
CA PHE A 448 14.86 10.18 -9.40
C PHE A 448 13.65 9.83 -10.27
N SER A 449 12.56 10.55 -10.04
CA SER A 449 11.36 10.42 -10.86
C SER A 449 11.58 11.09 -12.23
N ARG A 450 10.87 10.61 -13.24
CA ARG A 450 10.84 11.26 -14.57
C ARG A 450 10.44 12.72 -14.46
N LEU A 451 9.49 13.03 -13.57
CA LEU A 451 9.03 14.40 -13.35
C LEU A 451 10.13 15.30 -12.79
N SER A 452 10.92 14.80 -11.84
CA SER A 452 12.06 15.55 -11.29
C SER A 452 13.13 15.81 -12.35
N LEU A 453 13.41 14.80 -13.19
CA LEU A 453 14.32 14.95 -14.32
C LEU A 453 13.82 15.97 -15.35
N LEU A 454 12.51 15.92 -15.69
CA LEU A 454 11.87 16.90 -16.57
C LEU A 454 11.96 18.32 -16.03
N LYS A 455 11.60 18.52 -14.76
CA LYS A 455 11.67 19.82 -14.08
C LYS A 455 13.11 20.36 -14.07
N ALA A 456 14.10 19.51 -13.86
CA ALA A 456 15.51 19.90 -13.90
C ALA A 456 15.98 20.25 -15.30
N LEU A 457 15.50 19.54 -16.32
CA LEU A 457 15.80 19.80 -17.73
C LEU A 457 15.13 21.07 -18.30
N GLN A 458 14.07 21.54 -17.65
CA GLN A 458 13.25 22.70 -18.11
C GLN A 458 13.63 24.03 -17.48
N LYS A 459 14.27 24.05 -16.29
CA LYS A 459 14.62 25.31 -15.63
C LYS A 459 15.60 26.10 -16.51
N PRO A 460 15.19 27.29 -17.03
CA PRO A 460 16.14 28.20 -17.64
C PRO A 460 17.11 28.66 -16.54
N LYS A 461 18.40 28.62 -16.83
CA LYS A 461 19.42 29.04 -15.88
C LYS A 461 19.42 30.55 -15.78
N ALA A 462 19.23 31.05 -14.55
CA ALA A 462 19.61 32.43 -14.22
C ALA A 462 21.11 32.59 -14.51
N ALA A 463 21.47 33.60 -15.29
CA ALA A 463 22.84 33.97 -15.54
C ALA A 463 23.55 34.18 -14.20
N ILE A 464 24.70 33.55 -14.03
CA ILE A 464 25.57 33.76 -12.88
C ILE A 464 25.99 35.24 -12.93
N GLN A 465 25.46 36.06 -12.06
CA GLN A 465 26.08 37.35 -11.77
C GLN A 465 27.42 37.07 -11.09
N PRO A 466 28.52 37.71 -11.51
CA PRO A 466 29.79 37.53 -10.85
C PRO A 466 29.66 37.94 -9.38
N ALA A 467 30.02 37.04 -8.49
CA ALA A 467 30.00 37.25 -7.05
C ALA A 467 30.87 38.49 -6.73
N GLN A 468 30.28 39.51 -6.09
CA GLN A 468 31.03 40.54 -5.42
C GLN A 468 31.85 39.91 -4.30
N PRO A 469 33.07 40.38 -4.03
CA PRO A 469 33.95 39.76 -3.05
C PRO A 469 33.29 39.81 -1.66
N ALA A 470 33.16 38.66 -1.08
CA ALA A 470 32.61 38.45 0.25
C ALA A 470 33.48 39.19 1.28
N VAL A 471 32.87 40.09 2.01
CA VAL A 471 33.44 40.69 3.24
C VAL A 471 33.70 39.56 4.22
N GLN A 472 34.96 39.44 4.64
CA GLN A 472 35.39 38.51 5.69
C GLN A 472 34.59 38.77 6.96
N LEU A 473 33.70 37.88 7.33
CA LEU A 473 33.18 37.74 8.68
C LEU A 473 34.00 36.67 9.41
N GLN A 474 34.61 37.13 10.47
CA GLN A 474 35.55 36.45 11.32
C GLN A 474 35.06 35.09 11.82
N ALA A 475 36.00 34.15 11.84
CA ALA A 475 35.90 32.88 12.52
C ALA A 475 35.52 33.08 14.01
N GLY A 476 34.40 32.55 14.36
CA GLY A 476 33.92 32.50 15.74
C GLY A 476 33.01 31.33 15.98
N ASN A 477 33.53 30.36 16.71
CA ASN A 477 32.88 29.30 17.45
C ASN A 477 32.27 28.11 16.66
N THR A 478 33.03 27.03 16.66
CA THR A 478 32.54 25.67 16.81
C THR A 478 31.49 25.60 17.92
N ALA A 479 30.22 25.61 17.54
CA ALA A 479 29.14 25.32 18.47
C ALA A 479 28.54 23.98 18.09
N GLY A 480 28.60 23.11 19.07
CA GLY A 480 28.14 21.75 19.11
C GLY A 480 26.72 21.53 18.61
N ILE A 481 26.45 20.26 18.41
CA ILE A 481 25.16 19.62 18.31
C ILE A 481 24.11 20.44 19.06
N LYS A 482 23.20 21.12 18.34
CA LYS A 482 22.06 21.78 18.98
C LYS A 482 21.24 20.70 19.66
N ASP A 483 21.40 20.66 20.97
CA ASP A 483 20.43 20.15 21.91
C ASP A 483 19.05 20.65 21.47
N GLU A 484 18.11 19.76 21.21
CA GLU A 484 16.71 20.10 21.01
C GLU A 484 16.18 20.65 22.34
N ARG A 485 16.41 21.92 22.55
CA ARG A 485 15.81 22.67 23.68
C ARG A 485 14.31 22.51 23.51
N SER A 486 13.68 21.95 24.51
CA SER A 486 12.26 21.73 24.67
C SER A 486 11.47 22.95 24.19
N GLU A 487 10.86 22.83 23.00
CA GLU A 487 9.85 23.78 22.56
C GLU A 487 8.70 23.74 23.57
N THR A 488 8.45 24.83 24.26
CA THR A 488 7.33 24.95 25.19
C THR A 488 6.15 25.61 24.47
N PHE A 489 5.06 24.88 24.37
CA PHE A 489 3.80 25.40 23.80
C PHE A 489 2.88 25.80 24.95
N GLN A 490 2.56 27.07 25.10
CA GLN A 490 1.55 27.53 26.06
C GLN A 490 0.12 27.25 25.52
N LEU A 491 -0.23 25.95 25.37
CA LEU A 491 -1.50 25.48 24.82
C LEU A 491 -2.26 24.65 25.87
N ARG A 492 -3.58 24.81 25.89
CA ARG A 492 -4.49 23.93 26.61
C ARG A 492 -4.93 22.82 25.68
N VAL A 493 -4.56 21.60 25.98
CA VAL A 493 -4.83 20.40 25.16
C VAL A 493 -5.88 19.54 25.87
N LEU A 494 -6.87 19.07 25.13
CA LEU A 494 -7.83 18.05 25.59
C LEU A 494 -7.56 16.76 24.83
N LEU A 495 -7.32 15.67 25.54
CA LEU A 495 -7.25 14.31 25.00
C LEU A 495 -8.51 13.56 25.38
N ALA A 496 -9.20 12.98 24.41
CA ALA A 496 -10.26 11.99 24.60
C ALA A 496 -9.80 10.62 24.08
N GLU A 497 -9.60 9.68 24.99
CA GLU A 497 -9.06 8.34 24.71
C GLU A 497 -9.57 7.38 25.80
N ASP A 498 -10.16 6.25 25.44
CA ASP A 498 -10.73 5.28 26.39
C ASP A 498 -9.66 4.34 27.00
N ASN A 499 -8.57 4.09 26.28
CA ASN A 499 -7.51 3.19 26.71
C ASN A 499 -6.55 3.87 27.72
N LYS A 500 -6.45 3.30 28.93
CA LYS A 500 -5.62 3.83 30.03
C LYS A 500 -4.13 3.94 29.65
N THR A 501 -3.61 2.95 28.90
CA THR A 501 -2.21 2.94 28.46
C THR A 501 -1.94 4.05 27.45
N ASN A 502 -2.80 4.24 26.46
CA ASN A 502 -2.68 5.31 25.47
C ASN A 502 -2.75 6.69 26.13
N ARG A 503 -3.66 6.87 27.11
CA ARG A 503 -3.73 8.10 27.89
C ARG A 503 -2.41 8.40 28.60
N LEU A 504 -1.81 7.37 29.24
CA LEU A 504 -0.54 7.52 29.95
C LEU A 504 0.60 7.89 29.00
N ILE A 505 0.70 7.20 27.85
CA ILE A 505 1.71 7.47 26.82
C ILE A 505 1.58 8.91 26.32
N PHE A 506 0.37 9.32 25.94
CA PHE A 506 0.12 10.68 25.44
C PHE A 506 0.41 11.73 26.51
N ALA A 507 0.01 11.51 27.75
CA ALA A 507 0.32 12.42 28.86
C ALA A 507 1.83 12.57 29.08
N LYS A 508 2.59 11.48 29.01
CA LYS A 508 4.06 11.51 29.10
C LYS A 508 4.71 12.24 27.93
N MET A 509 4.18 12.06 26.72
CA MET A 509 4.63 12.84 25.56
C MET A 509 4.44 14.34 25.78
N MET A 510 3.30 14.76 26.33
CA MET A 510 2.95 16.16 26.53
C MET A 510 3.73 16.85 27.65
N GLN A 511 4.15 16.12 28.68
CA GLN A 511 4.94 16.69 29.80
C GLN A 511 6.20 17.44 29.37
N ARG A 512 6.77 17.10 28.21
CA ARG A 512 7.99 17.70 27.68
C ARG A 512 7.80 19.08 27.04
N PHE A 513 6.55 19.41 26.67
CA PHE A 513 6.26 20.59 25.84
C PHE A 513 5.56 21.72 26.59
N GLY A 514 5.44 21.63 27.91
CA GLY A 514 4.85 22.70 28.75
C GLY A 514 3.37 22.97 28.42
N VAL A 515 2.65 22.00 27.87
CA VAL A 515 1.22 22.12 27.57
C VAL A 515 0.36 21.79 28.79
N SER A 516 -0.77 22.48 28.95
CA SER A 516 -1.77 22.16 29.96
C SER A 516 -2.70 21.07 29.40
N LEU A 517 -2.45 19.79 29.78
CA LEU A 517 -3.23 18.65 29.30
C LEU A 517 -4.38 18.30 30.24
N ARG A 518 -5.58 18.19 29.69
CA ARG A 518 -6.74 17.56 30.32
C ARG A 518 -7.10 16.29 29.59
N VAL A 519 -7.52 15.25 30.32
CA VAL A 519 -7.76 13.92 29.78
C VAL A 519 -9.18 13.49 30.09
N ALA A 520 -9.92 13.10 29.05
CA ALA A 520 -11.23 12.49 29.12
C ALA A 520 -11.12 10.99 28.83
N CYS A 521 -11.87 10.17 29.55
CA CYS A 521 -11.89 8.71 29.37
C CYS A 521 -13.04 8.20 28.45
N ASP A 522 -13.97 9.08 28.12
CA ASP A 522 -15.08 8.82 27.20
C ASP A 522 -15.58 10.13 26.57
N VAL A 523 -16.50 10.00 25.62
CA VAL A 523 -17.04 11.12 24.84
C VAL A 523 -17.81 12.11 25.72
N GLN A 524 -18.63 11.63 26.67
CA GLN A 524 -19.40 12.50 27.54
C GLN A 524 -18.49 13.36 28.42
N HIS A 525 -17.46 12.74 29.00
CA HIS A 525 -16.46 13.42 29.80
C HIS A 525 -15.68 14.46 28.95
N ALA A 526 -15.40 14.15 27.68
CA ALA A 526 -14.73 15.10 26.78
C ALA A 526 -15.60 16.34 26.53
N VAL A 527 -16.89 16.16 26.26
CA VAL A 527 -17.85 17.25 26.06
C VAL A 527 -18.02 18.08 27.33
N ASP A 528 -18.06 17.45 28.50
CA ASP A 528 -18.23 18.16 29.79
C ASP A 528 -16.98 18.99 30.12
N LEU A 529 -15.78 18.43 29.88
CA LEU A 529 -14.52 19.18 30.01
C LEU A 529 -14.45 20.35 29.03
N TYR A 530 -14.94 20.16 27.79
CA TYR A 530 -15.04 21.22 26.80
C TYR A 530 -15.98 22.34 27.24
N LYS A 531 -17.17 22.00 27.78
CA LYS A 531 -18.14 22.97 28.29
C LYS A 531 -17.58 23.79 29.45
N ALA A 532 -16.88 23.13 30.37
CA ALA A 532 -16.29 23.78 31.55
C ALA A 532 -15.20 24.78 31.15
N GLN A 533 -14.31 24.43 30.24
CA GLN A 533 -13.24 25.29 29.77
C GLN A 533 -12.77 24.84 28.38
N PRO A 534 -13.04 25.59 27.30
CA PRO A 534 -12.59 25.24 25.96
C PRO A 534 -11.08 25.10 25.87
N PRO A 535 -10.55 24.02 25.29
CA PRO A 535 -9.12 23.86 25.03
C PRO A 535 -8.73 24.65 23.77
N ASP A 536 -7.42 24.77 23.55
CA ASP A 536 -6.87 25.38 22.33
C ASP A 536 -6.77 24.35 21.17
N ILE A 537 -6.76 23.03 21.51
CA ILE A 537 -6.72 21.90 20.58
C ILE A 537 -7.24 20.64 21.25
N ILE A 538 -7.91 19.79 20.47
CA ILE A 538 -8.48 18.51 20.93
C ILE A 538 -7.84 17.37 20.13
N PHE A 539 -7.38 16.33 20.81
CA PHE A 539 -7.06 15.03 20.23
C PHE A 539 -8.17 14.06 20.62
N MET A 540 -8.90 13.54 19.63
CA MET A 540 -10.13 12.76 19.81
C MET A 540 -10.00 11.37 19.21
N ASP A 541 -10.06 10.33 20.03
CA ASP A 541 -10.19 8.96 19.53
C ASP A 541 -11.55 8.77 18.84
N ILE A 542 -11.52 8.22 17.63
CA ILE A 542 -12.75 7.91 16.89
C ILE A 542 -13.46 6.71 17.50
N SER A 543 -12.72 5.69 17.94
CA SER A 543 -13.25 4.38 18.34
C SER A 543 -13.40 4.27 19.85
N MET A 544 -14.28 5.07 20.44
CA MET A 544 -14.61 4.98 21.86
C MET A 544 -15.95 4.26 22.11
N PRO A 545 -16.09 3.50 23.22
CA PRO A 545 -17.33 2.82 23.56
C PRO A 545 -18.45 3.80 23.92
N LYS A 546 -19.72 3.40 23.69
CA LYS A 546 -20.99 4.12 23.94
C LYS A 546 -21.32 5.23 22.93
N LEU A 547 -20.43 6.13 22.64
CA LEU A 547 -20.59 7.22 21.67
C LEU A 547 -19.32 7.29 20.80
N ASP A 548 -19.49 7.44 19.49
CA ASP A 548 -18.40 7.57 18.52
C ASP A 548 -17.77 8.98 18.64
N GLY A 549 -16.45 9.07 18.55
CA GLY A 549 -15.71 10.35 18.53
C GLY A 549 -16.18 11.32 17.44
N LEU A 550 -16.71 10.80 16.32
CA LEU A 550 -17.33 11.62 15.27
C LEU A 550 -18.60 12.35 15.75
N GLN A 551 -19.37 11.72 16.62
CA GLN A 551 -20.55 12.36 17.24
C GLN A 551 -20.11 13.44 18.23
N ALA A 552 -19.05 13.19 19.01
CA ALA A 552 -18.46 14.19 19.88
C ALA A 552 -18.03 15.45 19.12
N ALA A 553 -17.39 15.27 17.98
CA ALA A 553 -16.95 16.39 17.14
C ALA A 553 -18.13 17.26 16.68
N LYS A 554 -19.23 16.65 16.26
CA LYS A 554 -20.46 17.39 15.87
C LYS A 554 -21.06 18.19 17.04
N VAL A 555 -21.07 17.60 18.24
CA VAL A 555 -21.55 18.31 19.43
C VAL A 555 -20.64 19.49 19.77
N ILE A 556 -19.31 19.30 19.69
CA ILE A 556 -18.34 20.36 19.94
C ILE A 556 -18.48 21.47 18.90
N ARG A 557 -18.68 21.15 17.60
CA ARG A 557 -18.92 22.17 16.57
C ARG A 557 -20.17 23.01 16.83
N GLY A 558 -21.27 22.38 17.25
CA GLY A 558 -22.46 23.14 17.66
C GLY A 558 -22.21 24.06 18.87
N LEU A 559 -21.35 23.64 19.80
CA LEU A 559 -20.93 24.49 20.93
C LEU A 559 -19.98 25.60 20.50
N ASP A 560 -19.08 25.36 19.53
CA ASP A 560 -18.20 26.34 18.92
C ASP A 560 -19.02 27.45 18.25
N GLU A 561 -20.04 27.10 17.45
CA GLU A 561 -20.94 28.05 16.78
C GLU A 561 -21.67 28.97 17.79
N VAL A 562 -22.19 28.39 18.86
CA VAL A 562 -22.89 29.16 19.92
C VAL A 562 -21.94 30.13 20.64
N ARG A 563 -20.66 29.78 20.76
CA ARG A 563 -19.64 30.58 21.45
C ARG A 563 -18.87 31.53 20.54
N GLY A 564 -19.05 31.44 19.24
CA GLY A 564 -18.30 32.19 18.23
C GLY A 564 -16.80 31.90 18.23
N VAL A 565 -16.41 30.66 18.56
CA VAL A 565 -15.02 30.18 18.60
C VAL A 565 -14.85 29.00 17.66
N TYR A 566 -13.60 28.69 17.30
CA TYR A 566 -13.27 27.51 16.51
C TYR A 566 -12.13 26.75 17.19
N THR A 567 -12.42 25.53 17.62
CA THR A 567 -11.46 24.68 18.32
C THR A 567 -10.95 23.57 17.40
N PRO A 568 -9.68 23.52 17.03
CA PRO A 568 -9.13 22.46 16.20
C PRO A 568 -9.33 21.07 16.84
N ILE A 569 -9.86 20.11 16.05
CA ILE A 569 -10.08 18.74 16.48
C ILE A 569 -9.28 17.81 15.60
N ILE A 570 -8.34 17.07 16.20
CA ILE A 570 -7.50 16.08 15.54
C ILE A 570 -8.01 14.69 15.89
N ALA A 571 -8.43 13.93 14.88
CA ALA A 571 -8.86 12.56 15.05
C ALA A 571 -7.67 11.63 15.35
N LEU A 572 -7.83 10.71 16.29
CA LEU A 572 -6.93 9.58 16.51
C LEU A 572 -7.62 8.33 15.95
N THR A 573 -7.08 7.74 14.88
CA THR A 573 -7.71 6.60 14.21
C THR A 573 -6.82 5.37 14.17
N ALA A 574 -7.38 4.18 14.36
CA ALA A 574 -6.66 2.92 14.19
C ALA A 574 -6.34 2.61 12.71
N HIS A 575 -7.05 3.24 11.77
CA HIS A 575 -6.88 3.04 10.33
C HIS A 575 -6.86 4.40 9.63
N ALA A 576 -5.71 4.77 9.08
CA ALA A 576 -5.59 5.91 8.17
C ALA A 576 -5.90 5.44 6.74
N MET A 577 -7.16 5.11 6.46
CA MET A 577 -7.53 4.63 5.12
C MET A 577 -8.09 5.78 4.28
N PRO A 578 -7.80 5.83 2.96
CA PRO A 578 -8.50 6.72 2.03
C PRO A 578 -10.01 6.41 2.07
N GLY A 579 -10.82 7.39 2.44
CA GLY A 579 -12.26 7.24 2.71
C GLY A 579 -12.63 7.50 4.17
N ASP A 580 -11.79 7.18 5.14
CA ASP A 580 -11.96 7.61 6.53
C ASP A 580 -11.70 9.12 6.66
N GLU A 581 -10.75 9.66 5.89
CA GLU A 581 -10.48 11.11 5.82
C GLU A 581 -11.73 11.92 5.46
N THR A 582 -12.44 11.53 4.39
CA THR A 582 -13.67 12.21 3.98
C THR A 582 -14.75 12.14 5.08
N ARG A 583 -14.84 11.01 5.78
CA ARG A 583 -15.78 10.81 6.88
C ARG A 583 -15.42 11.63 8.12
N ILE A 584 -14.12 11.71 8.42
CA ILE A 584 -13.58 12.49 9.54
C ILE A 584 -13.79 13.99 9.30
N LEU A 585 -13.43 14.48 8.12
CA LEU A 585 -13.63 15.88 7.74
C LEU A 585 -15.12 16.26 7.66
N ALA A 586 -15.97 15.38 7.11
CA ALA A 586 -17.41 15.57 7.07
C ALA A 586 -18.08 15.60 8.47
N ALA A 587 -17.44 15.01 9.48
CA ALA A 587 -17.89 15.09 10.87
C ALA A 587 -17.44 16.38 11.58
N GLY A 588 -16.69 17.25 10.90
CA GLY A 588 -16.21 18.54 11.42
C GLY A 588 -14.86 18.46 12.13
N MET A 589 -14.07 17.40 11.95
CA MET A 589 -12.69 17.32 12.43
C MET A 589 -11.74 17.92 11.40
N ASP A 590 -10.59 18.47 11.83
CA ASP A 590 -9.66 19.23 10.97
C ASP A 590 -8.54 18.39 10.39
N HIS A 591 -8.01 17.48 11.20
CA HIS A 591 -6.90 16.59 10.86
C HIS A 591 -7.08 15.21 11.47
N TYR A 592 -6.25 14.27 11.05
CA TYR A 592 -6.20 12.94 11.67
C TYR A 592 -4.77 12.45 11.87
N LEU A 593 -4.57 11.63 12.90
CA LEU A 593 -3.33 10.91 13.18
C LEU A 593 -3.64 9.42 13.31
N SER A 594 -2.84 8.59 12.67
CA SER A 594 -2.97 7.15 12.82
C SER A 594 -2.38 6.66 14.14
N LYS A 595 -3.07 5.75 14.82
CA LYS A 595 -2.53 5.01 15.95
C LYS A 595 -1.59 3.88 15.46
N PRO A 596 -0.42 3.66 16.10
CA PRO A 596 0.05 4.33 17.31
C PRO A 596 0.50 5.77 17.04
N VAL A 597 0.12 6.67 17.95
CA VAL A 597 0.43 8.09 17.83
C VAL A 597 1.94 8.30 18.06
N ARG A 598 2.63 8.87 17.06
CA ARG A 598 4.07 9.15 17.13
C ARG A 598 4.29 10.54 17.71
N LEU A 599 5.30 10.67 18.57
CA LEU A 599 5.66 11.94 19.21
C LEU A 599 5.84 13.06 18.17
N GLN A 600 6.60 12.81 17.11
CA GLN A 600 6.86 13.80 16.06
C GLN A 600 5.57 14.32 15.41
N SER A 601 4.63 13.42 15.08
CA SER A 601 3.36 13.81 14.45
C SER A 601 2.52 14.70 15.37
N VAL A 602 2.55 14.46 16.69
CA VAL A 602 1.84 15.30 17.66
C VAL A 602 2.51 16.68 17.75
N VAL A 603 3.84 16.72 17.82
CA VAL A 603 4.62 17.97 17.87
C VAL A 603 4.37 18.82 16.63
N ASP A 604 4.32 18.21 15.45
CA ASP A 604 4.05 18.92 14.19
C ASP A 604 2.66 19.57 14.19
N GLN A 605 1.65 18.88 14.74
CA GLN A 605 0.31 19.45 14.91
C GLN A 605 0.29 20.60 15.94
N LEU A 606 0.93 20.41 17.09
CA LEU A 606 1.03 21.46 18.10
C LEU A 606 1.73 22.71 17.55
N ARG A 607 2.81 22.53 16.79
CA ARG A 607 3.56 23.60 16.14
C ARG A 607 2.70 24.34 15.12
N HIS A 608 1.99 23.61 14.28
CA HIS A 608 1.09 24.16 13.26
C HIS A 608 0.03 25.07 13.89
N PHE A 609 -0.71 24.58 14.88
CA PHE A 609 -1.78 25.36 15.52
C PHE A 609 -1.25 26.46 16.44
N HIS A 610 -0.11 26.29 17.08
CA HIS A 610 0.55 27.35 17.84
C HIS A 610 0.92 28.54 16.94
N GLN A 611 1.47 28.27 15.76
CA GLN A 611 1.79 29.31 14.77
C GLN A 611 0.56 30.02 14.21
N GLN A 612 -0.52 29.29 13.95
CA GLN A 612 -1.79 29.90 13.50
C GLN A 612 -2.36 30.84 14.57
N ARG A 613 -2.30 30.43 15.85
CA ARG A 613 -2.78 31.26 16.95
C ARG A 613 -1.96 32.53 17.14
N LEU A 614 -0.64 32.46 16.96
CA LEU A 614 0.23 33.64 17.01
C LEU A 614 -0.08 34.65 15.88
N ARG A 615 -0.46 34.14 14.69
CA ARG A 615 -0.85 34.99 13.54
C ARG A 615 -2.26 35.59 13.69
N ALA A 616 -3.16 34.95 14.44
CA ALA A 616 -4.53 35.40 14.68
C ALA A 616 -4.70 36.38 15.83
N ARG A 617 -3.64 36.69 16.63
CA ARG A 617 -3.65 37.78 17.60
C ARG A 617 -3.42 39.11 16.87
N PRO A 618 -4.40 40.04 16.83
CA PRO A 618 -4.11 41.39 16.38
C PRO A 618 -3.11 42.02 17.33
N LEU A 619 -2.16 42.81 16.78
CA LEU A 619 -1.18 43.65 17.48
C LEU A 619 -1.87 44.67 18.38
#